data_dbf1d48faad0654e2a930f2708c0a2aa
#
_entry.id   dbf1d48faad0654e2a930f2708c0a2aa
#
_cell.length_a   1.000
_cell.length_b   1.000
_cell.length_c   1.000
_cell.angle_alpha   90.00
_cell.angle_beta   90.00
_cell.angle_gamma   90.00
#
_symmetry.space_group_name_H-M   'P 1'
#
loop_
_entity.id
_entity.type
_entity.pdbx_description
1 polymer ?
#
loop_
_entity_poly.entity_id
_entity_poly.type
_entity_poly.pdbx_seq_one_letter_code
_entity_poly.pdbx_strand_id
1 'polypeptide(L)'
;GDPDSIKGHKARGVFWTKPDASGKEVSRDISIEEEKYSEFIDDFKNTYFKEVFDSLSKKYKLGRVRILLKQPRSTLSWHRDPEPRLHIPIITNPGCIMVIDNVAKHMPADGSCWITNNTKYHNFFNGGEENRIHLVACVLNHKFN
;
A
#
# COMPACT_ATOMS: atom_id res chain seq x y z
N GLY A 1 -14.07 -7.16 6.83
CA GLY A 1 -13.30 -6.06 7.38
C GLY A 1 -14.16 -5.15 8.21
N ASP A 2 -13.57 -4.60 9.23
CA ASP A 2 -14.22 -3.57 10.04
C ASP A 2 -14.75 -2.47 9.11
N PRO A 3 -16.08 -2.17 9.12
CA PRO A 3 -16.64 -1.06 8.35
C PRO A 3 -15.94 0.27 8.63
N ASP A 4 -15.36 0.43 9.81
CA ASP A 4 -14.54 1.58 10.15
C ASP A 4 -13.12 1.52 9.58
N SER A 5 -12.65 0.35 9.16
CA SER A 5 -11.40 0.23 8.41
C SER A 5 -11.55 0.75 6.97
N ILE A 6 -12.74 0.71 6.43
CA ILE A 6 -13.09 1.34 5.14
C ILE A 6 -13.05 2.86 5.27
N LYS A 7 -13.40 3.39 6.41
CA LYS A 7 -13.19 4.81 6.74
C LYS A 7 -11.70 5.18 6.89
N GLY A 8 -10.84 4.25 6.59
CA GLY A 8 -9.43 4.27 6.22
C GLY A 8 -8.49 5.24 6.90
N HIS A 9 -9.02 6.29 7.44
CA HIS A 9 -8.24 7.38 7.99
C HIS A 9 -7.76 7.12 9.41
N LYS A 10 -8.52 6.32 10.17
CA LYS A 10 -8.18 5.97 11.55
C LYS A 10 -7.20 4.80 11.64
N ALA A 11 -7.15 3.96 10.62
CA ALA A 11 -6.30 2.77 10.58
C ALA A 11 -4.98 2.98 9.83
N ARG A 12 -4.57 4.20 9.59
CA ARG A 12 -3.26 4.48 9.02
C ARG A 12 -2.21 4.29 10.10
N GLY A 13 -1.25 3.40 9.82
CA GLY A 13 -0.08 3.23 10.65
C GLY A 13 0.77 4.50 10.76
N VAL A 14 1.80 4.41 11.56
CA VAL A 14 2.82 5.46 11.63
C VAL A 14 3.39 5.70 10.24
N PHE A 15 3.45 6.95 9.85
CA PHE A 15 4.20 7.37 8.68
C PHE A 15 4.80 8.76 8.92
N TRP A 16 5.85 9.06 8.21
CA TRP A 16 6.53 10.33 8.29
C TRP A 16 6.30 11.09 6.99
N THR A 17 5.82 12.32 7.08
CA THR A 17 5.74 13.20 5.93
C THR A 17 7.13 13.70 5.56
N LYS A 18 7.37 13.92 4.28
CA LYS A 18 8.61 14.56 3.83
C LYS A 18 8.74 15.93 4.48
N PRO A 19 9.93 16.31 4.96
CA PRO A 19 10.15 17.61 5.57
C PRO A 19 9.69 18.76 4.68
N ASP A 20 9.07 19.75 5.26
CA ASP A 20 8.74 21.02 4.64
C ASP A 20 9.97 21.95 4.53
N ALA A 21 9.77 23.19 4.16
CA ALA A 21 10.84 24.18 4.05
C ALA A 21 11.58 24.44 5.37
N SER A 22 10.99 24.08 6.53
CA SER A 22 11.64 24.17 7.84
C SER A 22 12.57 23.00 8.15
N GLY A 23 12.56 21.96 7.31
CA GLY A 23 13.34 20.74 7.51
C GLY A 23 12.76 19.78 8.53
N LYS A 24 11.56 20.03 9.06
CA LYS A 24 10.93 19.22 10.08
C LYS A 24 10.08 18.10 9.47
N GLU A 25 10.42 16.87 9.79
CA GLU A 25 9.59 15.70 9.50
C GLU A 25 8.46 15.59 10.53
N VAL A 26 7.23 15.39 10.05
CA VAL A 26 6.06 15.21 10.92
C VAL A 26 5.66 13.74 10.90
N SER A 27 5.62 13.12 12.09
CA SER A 27 5.09 11.77 12.26
C SER A 27 3.62 11.82 12.72
N ARG A 28 2.87 10.77 12.37
CA ARG A 28 1.57 10.50 12.98
C ARG A 28 1.73 9.57 14.17
N ASP A 29 1.02 9.88 15.26
CA ASP A 29 1.08 9.13 16.52
C ASP A 29 0.18 7.88 16.53
N ILE A 30 -0.21 7.37 15.36
CA ILE A 30 -1.02 6.16 15.28
C ILE A 30 -0.11 4.99 14.93
N SER A 31 0.18 4.15 15.92
CA SER A 31 0.91 2.90 15.72
C SER A 31 -0.06 1.77 15.38
N ILE A 32 0.26 1.01 14.34
CA ILE A 32 -0.42 -0.24 13.99
C ILE A 32 0.57 -1.38 14.12
N GLU A 33 0.21 -2.36 14.95
CA GLU A 33 0.98 -3.59 15.08
C GLU A 33 0.62 -4.51 13.91
N GLU A 34 1.34 -4.38 12.80
CA GLU A 34 1.06 -5.10 11.56
C GLU A 34 1.07 -6.64 11.75
N GLU A 35 1.86 -7.15 12.69
CA GLU A 35 1.94 -8.58 12.99
C GLU A 35 0.63 -9.18 13.53
N LYS A 36 -0.26 -8.36 14.07
CA LYS A 36 -1.58 -8.80 14.57
C LYS A 36 -2.57 -9.09 13.44
N TYR A 37 -2.28 -8.66 12.23
CA TYR A 37 -3.13 -8.89 11.05
C TYR A 37 -2.73 -10.16 10.32
N SER A 38 -2.80 -11.30 11.02
CA SER A 38 -2.36 -12.61 10.52
C SER A 38 -3.50 -13.49 10.00
N GLU A 39 -4.76 -13.14 10.32
CA GLU A 39 -5.91 -13.94 9.96
C GLU A 39 -6.66 -13.36 8.76
N PHE A 40 -7.04 -14.26 7.84
CA PHE A 40 -7.86 -13.90 6.70
C PHE A 40 -9.33 -13.77 7.14
N ILE A 41 -10.00 -12.70 6.70
CA ILE A 41 -11.39 -12.44 7.09
C ILE A 41 -12.36 -13.37 6.37
N ASP A 42 -13.42 -13.77 7.06
CA ASP A 42 -14.41 -14.72 6.57
C ASP A 42 -15.15 -14.25 5.32
N ASP A 43 -15.39 -12.94 5.20
CA ASP A 43 -16.12 -12.35 4.08
C ASP A 43 -15.51 -12.67 2.70
N PHE A 44 -14.21 -12.91 2.65
CA PHE A 44 -13.47 -13.17 1.40
C PHE A 44 -12.92 -14.60 1.29
N LYS A 45 -13.20 -15.48 2.26
CA LYS A 45 -12.60 -16.83 2.28
C LYS A 45 -12.98 -17.72 1.08
N ASN A 46 -14.13 -17.47 0.46
CA ASN A 46 -14.61 -18.21 -0.72
C ASN A 46 -14.34 -17.46 -2.03
N THR A 47 -13.36 -16.58 -2.06
CA THR A 47 -13.01 -15.79 -3.23
C THR A 47 -11.58 -16.09 -3.69
N TYR A 48 -11.26 -15.66 -4.90
CA TYR A 48 -9.91 -15.73 -5.44
C TYR A 48 -8.88 -14.96 -4.59
N PHE A 49 -9.31 -13.96 -3.82
CA PHE A 49 -8.43 -13.26 -2.89
C PHE A 49 -7.83 -14.18 -1.81
N LYS A 50 -8.55 -15.22 -1.41
CA LYS A 50 -8.02 -16.22 -0.47
C LYS A 50 -6.89 -17.02 -1.08
N GLU A 51 -7.01 -17.43 -2.33
CA GLU A 51 -5.95 -18.14 -3.07
C GLU A 51 -4.70 -17.28 -3.23
N VAL A 52 -4.89 -16.00 -3.58
CA VAL A 52 -3.80 -15.03 -3.70
C VAL A 52 -3.11 -14.84 -2.34
N PHE A 53 -3.89 -14.65 -1.27
CA PHE A 53 -3.36 -14.50 0.08
C PHE A 53 -2.55 -15.72 0.52
N ASP A 54 -3.06 -16.93 0.30
CA ASP A 54 -2.38 -18.16 0.67
C ASP A 54 -1.06 -18.33 -0.10
N SER A 55 -1.06 -18.01 -1.39
CA SER A 55 0.15 -18.04 -2.23
C SER A 55 1.21 -17.03 -1.75
N LEU A 56 0.79 -15.81 -1.44
CA LEU A 56 1.70 -14.77 -0.96
C LEU A 56 2.26 -15.12 0.42
N SER A 57 1.43 -15.67 1.30
CA SER A 57 1.81 -16.03 2.67
C SER A 57 2.84 -17.16 2.75
N LYS A 58 2.99 -17.95 1.68
CA LYS A 58 4.08 -18.94 1.56
C LYS A 58 5.45 -18.30 1.35
N LYS A 59 5.48 -17.11 0.78
CA LYS A 59 6.71 -16.38 0.42
C LYS A 59 7.05 -15.26 1.37
N TYR A 60 6.03 -14.59 1.89
CA TYR A 60 6.18 -13.35 2.64
C TYR A 60 5.45 -13.43 3.97
N LYS A 61 6.05 -12.86 5.01
CA LYS A 61 5.32 -12.54 6.24
C LYS A 61 4.53 -11.27 6.01
N LEU A 62 3.21 -11.40 5.92
CA LEU A 62 2.33 -10.29 5.61
C LEU A 62 1.76 -9.67 6.90
N GLY A 63 1.65 -8.35 6.90
CA GLY A 63 0.78 -7.60 7.79
C GLY A 63 -0.58 -7.39 7.14
N ARG A 64 -1.16 -6.19 7.29
CA ARG A 64 -2.46 -5.86 6.69
C ARG A 64 -2.44 -6.06 5.18
N VAL A 65 -3.47 -6.76 4.70
CA VAL A 65 -3.77 -6.88 3.26
C VAL A 65 -5.07 -6.15 2.99
N ARG A 66 -5.06 -5.25 2.03
CA ARG A 66 -6.20 -4.37 1.73
C ARG A 66 -6.40 -4.21 0.23
N ILE A 67 -7.65 -4.02 -0.16
CA ILE A 67 -7.99 -3.55 -1.50
C ILE A 67 -8.14 -2.03 -1.40
N LEU A 68 -7.27 -1.30 -2.10
CA LEU A 68 -7.20 0.15 -2.03
C LEU A 68 -7.58 0.79 -3.36
N LEU A 69 -8.56 1.67 -3.29
CA LEU A 69 -8.99 2.50 -4.41
C LEU A 69 -8.31 3.87 -4.35
N LYS A 70 -7.84 4.34 -5.50
CA LYS A 70 -7.35 5.70 -5.70
C LYS A 70 -8.14 6.36 -6.82
N GLN A 71 -8.86 7.41 -6.47
CA GLN A 71 -9.69 8.17 -7.41
C GLN A 71 -8.84 8.86 -8.48
N PRO A 72 -9.45 9.17 -9.66
CA PRO A 72 -8.79 9.97 -10.68
C PRO A 72 -8.35 11.34 -10.17
N ARG A 73 -7.34 11.90 -10.81
CA ARG A 73 -6.82 13.27 -10.55
C ARG A 73 -6.52 13.51 -9.08
N SER A 74 -5.94 12.51 -8.41
CA SER A 74 -5.65 12.58 -6.98
C SER A 74 -4.25 12.05 -6.66
N THR A 75 -3.70 12.56 -5.58
CA THR A 75 -2.37 12.22 -5.11
C THR A 75 -2.39 11.93 -3.61
N LEU A 76 -1.36 11.26 -3.12
CA LEU A 76 -1.03 11.19 -1.71
C LEU A 76 -0.04 12.31 -1.36
N SER A 77 0.16 12.56 -0.08
CA SER A 77 1.29 13.38 0.37
C SER A 77 2.61 12.61 0.23
N TRP A 78 3.73 13.33 0.09
CA TRP A 78 5.05 12.73 0.23
C TRP A 78 5.25 12.25 1.65
N HIS A 79 5.53 10.95 1.81
CA HIS A 79 5.69 10.31 3.11
C HIS A 79 6.56 9.06 3.00
N ARG A 80 6.94 8.50 4.12
CA ARG A 80 7.55 7.17 4.21
C ARG A 80 6.81 6.34 5.26
N ASP A 81 6.81 5.04 5.07
CA ASP A 81 6.17 4.05 5.95
C ASP A 81 7.24 3.24 6.71
N PRO A 82 6.87 2.59 7.82
CA PRO A 82 7.79 1.70 8.54
C PRO A 82 8.21 0.47 7.73
N GLU A 83 7.32 -0.06 6.89
CA GLU A 83 7.52 -1.31 6.16
C GLU A 83 7.34 -1.15 4.65
N PRO A 84 7.98 -2.03 3.86
CA PRO A 84 7.69 -2.18 2.44
C PRO A 84 6.23 -2.54 2.17
N ARG A 85 5.79 -2.28 0.95
CA ARG A 85 4.47 -2.67 0.47
C ARG A 85 4.59 -3.60 -0.72
N LEU A 86 3.70 -4.59 -0.75
CA LEU A 86 3.48 -5.44 -1.91
C LEU A 86 2.23 -4.92 -2.61
N HIS A 87 2.31 -4.77 -3.93
CA HIS A 87 1.20 -4.33 -4.76
C HIS A 87 0.88 -5.37 -5.82
N ILE A 88 -0.40 -5.68 -5.98
CA ILE A 88 -0.94 -6.36 -7.15
C ILE A 88 -1.96 -5.41 -7.77
N PRO A 89 -1.64 -4.78 -8.91
CA PRO A 89 -2.58 -3.94 -9.62
C PRO A 89 -3.75 -4.77 -10.16
N ILE A 90 -4.98 -4.35 -9.88
CA ILE A 90 -6.22 -5.00 -10.36
C ILE A 90 -6.84 -4.16 -11.48
N ILE A 91 -7.00 -2.87 -11.23
CA ILE A 91 -7.46 -1.89 -12.22
C ILE A 91 -6.49 -0.72 -12.18
N THR A 92 -5.98 -0.31 -13.32
CA THR A 92 -5.05 0.81 -13.43
C THR A 92 -5.21 1.54 -14.78
N ASN A 93 -4.51 2.65 -14.92
CA ASN A 93 -4.43 3.41 -16.17
C ASN A 93 -3.02 4.03 -16.28
N PRO A 94 -2.62 4.50 -17.47
CA PRO A 94 -1.26 5.03 -17.69
C PRO A 94 -0.87 6.24 -16.82
N GLY A 95 -1.86 6.95 -16.27
CA GLY A 95 -1.63 8.08 -15.36
C GLY A 95 -1.33 7.68 -13.91
N CYS A 96 -1.38 6.38 -13.59
CA CYS A 96 -1.08 5.87 -12.25
C CYS A 96 0.40 5.64 -12.07
N ILE A 97 1.05 6.49 -11.29
CA ILE A 97 2.50 6.50 -11.11
C ILE A 97 2.85 6.47 -9.62
N MET A 98 3.76 5.56 -9.26
CA MET A 98 4.45 5.57 -7.98
C MET A 98 5.81 6.24 -8.16
N VAL A 99 6.14 7.16 -7.28
CA VAL A 99 7.48 7.77 -7.23
C VAL A 99 8.11 7.43 -5.90
N ILE A 100 9.25 6.78 -5.94
CA ILE A 100 10.05 6.43 -4.75
C ILE A 100 11.48 6.91 -5.01
N ASP A 101 12.01 7.70 -4.10
CA ASP A 101 13.40 8.16 -4.16
C ASP A 101 13.76 8.74 -5.56
N ASN A 102 12.89 9.58 -6.09
CA ASN A 102 12.96 10.21 -7.43
C ASN A 102 12.86 9.26 -8.64
N VAL A 103 12.52 8.00 -8.42
CA VAL A 103 12.27 7.04 -9.50
C VAL A 103 10.77 6.86 -9.69
N ALA A 104 10.27 7.20 -10.88
CA ALA A 104 8.87 7.06 -11.25
C ALA A 104 8.62 5.72 -11.96
N LYS A 105 7.60 5.00 -11.53
CA LYS A 105 7.18 3.72 -12.11
C LYS A 105 5.67 3.63 -12.24
N HIS A 106 5.24 3.08 -13.37
CA HIS A 106 3.89 2.55 -13.54
C HIS A 106 3.91 1.05 -13.27
N MET A 107 2.94 0.57 -12.50
CA MET A 107 2.73 -0.84 -12.24
C MET A 107 1.51 -1.33 -13.04
N PRO A 108 1.69 -2.14 -14.10
CA PRO A 108 0.59 -2.58 -14.94
C PRO A 108 -0.30 -3.61 -14.25
N ALA A 109 -1.58 -3.67 -14.64
CA ALA A 109 -2.51 -4.70 -14.19
C ALA A 109 -2.43 -5.93 -15.12
N ASP A 110 -1.31 -6.63 -15.07
CA ASP A 110 -0.97 -7.77 -15.93
C ASP A 110 -0.72 -9.06 -15.13
N GLY A 111 -1.14 -9.09 -13.86
CA GLY A 111 -0.89 -10.21 -12.94
C GLY A 111 0.45 -10.12 -12.23
N SER A 112 1.27 -9.12 -12.49
CA SER A 112 2.54 -8.92 -11.81
C SER A 112 2.36 -8.44 -10.37
N CYS A 113 3.32 -8.84 -9.53
CA CYS A 113 3.40 -8.47 -8.13
C CYS A 113 4.66 -7.61 -7.93
N TRP A 114 4.50 -6.48 -7.27
CA TRP A 114 5.56 -5.49 -7.05
C TRP A 114 5.81 -5.30 -5.56
N ILE A 115 7.06 -5.40 -5.12
CA ILE A 115 7.45 -4.97 -3.77
C ILE A 115 8.12 -3.61 -3.90
N THR A 116 7.55 -2.63 -3.21
CA THR A 116 7.99 -1.24 -3.25
C THR A 116 8.63 -0.83 -1.94
N ASN A 117 9.74 -0.10 -2.01
CA ASN A 117 10.46 0.37 -0.83
C ASN A 117 9.81 1.62 -0.23
N ASN A 118 8.67 1.42 0.42
CA ASN A 118 7.95 2.50 1.09
C ASN A 118 8.64 3.04 2.34
N THR A 119 9.77 2.45 2.75
CA THR A 119 10.59 3.01 3.83
C THR A 119 11.36 4.26 3.39
N LYS A 120 11.41 4.51 2.08
CA LYS A 120 11.90 5.75 1.49
C LYS A 120 10.75 6.70 1.20
N TYR A 121 11.04 8.00 1.05
CA TYR A 121 10.02 8.98 0.68
C TYR A 121 9.43 8.65 -0.68
N HIS A 122 8.12 8.57 -0.69
CA HIS A 122 7.36 8.19 -1.86
C HIS A 122 6.03 8.93 -1.95
N ASN A 123 5.48 8.93 -3.14
CA ASN A 123 4.14 9.39 -3.43
C ASN A 123 3.51 8.46 -4.47
N PHE A 124 2.21 8.38 -4.45
CA PHE A 124 1.43 7.75 -5.49
C PHE A 124 0.39 8.73 -6.00
N PHE A 125 0.27 8.87 -7.30
CA PHE A 125 -0.76 9.67 -7.91
C PHE A 125 -1.48 8.92 -9.04
N ASN A 126 -2.74 9.26 -9.20
CA ASN A 126 -3.57 8.85 -10.32
C ASN A 126 -3.87 10.10 -11.16
N GLY A 127 -3.10 10.31 -12.21
CA GLY A 127 -3.28 11.40 -13.15
C GLY A 127 -4.26 11.10 -14.29
N GLY A 128 -4.84 9.90 -14.29
CA GLY A 128 -5.81 9.48 -15.31
C GLY A 128 -7.25 9.87 -14.97
N GLU A 129 -8.18 9.32 -15.76
CA GLU A 129 -9.61 9.63 -15.68
C GLU A 129 -10.42 8.54 -14.97
N GLU A 130 -9.82 7.38 -14.66
CA GLU A 130 -10.47 6.24 -14.05
C GLU A 130 -9.86 5.89 -12.70
N ASN A 131 -10.63 5.20 -11.87
CA ASN A 131 -10.15 4.69 -10.58
C ASN A 131 -8.99 3.70 -10.76
N ARG A 132 -8.06 3.72 -9.81
CA ARG A 132 -7.05 2.68 -9.65
C ARG A 132 -7.42 1.81 -8.45
N ILE A 133 -7.37 0.48 -8.63
CA ILE A 133 -7.59 -0.49 -7.57
C ILE A 133 -6.38 -1.41 -7.51
N HIS A 134 -5.73 -1.47 -6.35
CA HIS A 134 -4.66 -2.41 -6.05
C HIS A 134 -5.02 -3.27 -4.83
N LEU A 135 -4.61 -4.54 -4.84
CA LEU A 135 -4.36 -5.25 -3.59
C LEU A 135 -3.02 -4.76 -3.05
N VAL A 136 -3.01 -4.34 -1.79
CA VAL A 136 -1.80 -3.82 -1.13
C VAL A 136 -1.60 -4.54 0.20
N ALA A 137 -0.42 -5.10 0.40
CA ALA A 137 -0.03 -5.76 1.64
C ALA A 137 1.20 -5.10 2.28
N CYS A 138 1.26 -5.06 3.60
CA CYS A 138 2.51 -4.82 4.33
C CYS A 138 3.38 -6.07 4.27
N VAL A 139 4.68 -5.92 4.06
CA VAL A 139 5.64 -7.02 4.02
C VAL A 139 6.63 -6.86 5.17
N LEU A 140 6.61 -7.81 6.11
CA LEU A 140 7.31 -7.69 7.38
C LEU A 140 8.73 -8.30 7.36
N ASN A 141 9.01 -9.16 6.41
CA ASN A 141 10.28 -9.91 6.34
C ASN A 141 11.12 -9.61 5.09
N HIS A 142 10.79 -8.55 4.36
CA HIS A 142 11.56 -8.13 3.19
C HIS A 142 12.48 -6.96 3.52
N LYS A 143 13.74 -7.09 3.15
CA LYS A 143 14.74 -6.02 3.28
C LYS A 143 15.31 -5.71 1.90
N PHE A 144 15.46 -4.44 1.61
CA PHE A 144 16.18 -3.97 0.42
C PHE A 144 17.66 -3.82 0.73
N ASN A 145 18.47 -4.22 -0.20
CA ASN A 145 19.93 -4.06 -0.13
C ASN A 145 20.34 -2.62 -0.44
#